data_555359be99c66cc2cd8aa101c97286bc
#
_entry.id   555359be99c66cc2cd8aa101c97286bc
#
_cell.length_a   1.000
_cell.length_b   1.000
_cell.length_c   1.000
_cell.angle_alpha   90.00
_cell.angle_beta   90.00
_cell.angle_gamma   90.00
#
_symmetry.space_group_name_H-M   'P 1'
#
loop_
_entity.id
_entity.type
_entity.pdbx_description
1 polymer ?
#
loop_
_entity_poly.entity_id
_entity_poly.type
_entity_poly.pdbx_seq_one_letter_code
_entity_poly.pdbx_strand_id
1 'polypeptide(L)'
;MGSLKGKRVLVVEDEPLIAIVLADILEDAGCVVVGPAYDTDQALARISSDAIDAAVLDVNLGSGLTSAPVADVLAARSIPFIFATGYGENALRAQDRKRFRVDKPYDADKIRETLKKCW
;
A
#
# COMPACT_ATOMS: atom_id res chain seq x y z
N MET A 1 -1.84 -15.88 -12.89
CA MET A 1 -2.17 -14.48 -13.08
C MET A 1 -3.01 -13.96 -11.96
N GLY A 2 -2.60 -12.85 -11.39
CA GLY A 2 -3.29 -12.28 -10.25
C GLY A 2 -4.64 -11.68 -10.61
N SER A 3 -5.69 -12.06 -9.89
CA SER A 3 -6.98 -11.38 -9.92
C SER A 3 -7.10 -10.55 -8.67
N LEU A 4 -7.57 -9.31 -8.82
CA LEU A 4 -7.77 -8.40 -7.70
C LEU A 4 -9.14 -8.57 -7.04
N LYS A 5 -10.07 -9.25 -7.72
CA LYS A 5 -11.44 -9.39 -7.22
C LYS A 5 -11.48 -10.09 -5.86
N GLY A 6 -12.10 -9.45 -4.88
CA GLY A 6 -12.24 -9.96 -3.53
C GLY A 6 -10.99 -9.89 -2.67
N LYS A 7 -9.86 -9.43 -3.21
CA LYS A 7 -8.63 -9.27 -2.42
C LYS A 7 -8.79 -8.14 -1.40
N ARG A 8 -8.40 -8.41 -0.17
CA ARG A 8 -8.45 -7.45 0.93
C ARG A 8 -7.14 -6.67 0.94
N VAL A 9 -7.20 -5.39 0.60
CA VAL A 9 -6.02 -4.55 0.40
C VAL A 9 -6.00 -3.43 1.43
N LEU A 10 -4.96 -3.42 2.26
CA LEU A 10 -4.71 -2.35 3.22
C LEU A 10 -4.14 -1.14 2.47
N VAL A 11 -4.71 0.03 2.73
CA VAL A 11 -4.21 1.31 2.21
C VAL A 11 -3.61 2.10 3.36
N VAL A 12 -2.35 2.51 3.20
CA VAL A 12 -1.65 3.36 4.18
C VAL A 12 -1.21 4.65 3.48
N GLU A 13 -1.87 5.75 3.80
CA GLU A 13 -1.66 7.06 3.18
C GLU A 13 -2.09 8.14 4.16
N ASP A 14 -1.20 9.09 4.48
CA ASP A 14 -1.48 10.14 5.46
C ASP A 14 -2.38 11.27 4.94
N GLU A 15 -2.47 11.46 3.62
CA GLU A 15 -3.33 12.48 3.04
C GLU A 15 -4.71 11.93 2.72
N PRO A 16 -5.78 12.40 3.43
CA PRO A 16 -7.11 11.81 3.27
C PRO A 16 -7.66 11.82 1.85
N LEU A 17 -7.43 12.90 1.10
CA LEU A 17 -7.93 13.00 -0.28
C LEU A 17 -7.25 11.99 -1.20
N ILE A 18 -5.95 11.80 -1.05
CA ILE A 18 -5.20 10.82 -1.83
C ILE A 18 -5.60 9.41 -1.42
N ALA A 19 -5.80 9.17 -0.13
CA ALA A 19 -6.26 7.89 0.37
C ALA A 19 -7.63 7.50 -0.23
N ILE A 20 -8.54 8.46 -0.35
CA ILE A 20 -9.86 8.24 -0.97
C ILE A 20 -9.71 7.87 -2.44
N VAL A 21 -8.88 8.59 -3.19
CA VAL A 21 -8.64 8.30 -4.60
C VAL A 21 -8.09 6.87 -4.77
N LEU A 22 -7.11 6.52 -3.95
CA LEU A 22 -6.50 5.19 -3.99
C LEU A 22 -7.52 4.10 -3.65
N ALA A 23 -8.34 4.33 -2.61
CA ALA A 23 -9.39 3.40 -2.24
C ALA A 23 -10.40 3.20 -3.38
N ASP A 24 -10.82 4.28 -4.04
CA ASP A 24 -11.74 4.21 -5.17
C ASP A 24 -11.17 3.38 -6.33
N ILE A 25 -9.90 3.58 -6.64
CA ILE A 25 -9.22 2.79 -7.69
C ILE A 25 -9.25 1.30 -7.35
N LEU A 26 -8.96 0.95 -6.11
CA LEU A 26 -8.94 -0.45 -5.67
C LEU A 26 -10.34 -1.06 -5.65
N GLU A 27 -11.34 -0.32 -5.18
CA GLU A 27 -12.72 -0.79 -5.18
C GLU A 27 -13.24 -1.03 -6.60
N ASP A 28 -12.93 -0.11 -7.53
CA ASP A 28 -13.29 -0.28 -8.94
C ASP A 28 -12.62 -1.51 -9.56
N ALA A 29 -11.47 -1.91 -9.05
CA ALA A 29 -10.78 -3.11 -9.50
C ALA A 29 -11.34 -4.39 -8.87
N GLY A 30 -12.31 -4.28 -7.97
CA GLY A 30 -12.93 -5.42 -7.29
C GLY A 30 -12.34 -5.77 -5.94
N CYS A 31 -11.38 -4.98 -5.44
CA CYS A 31 -10.79 -5.21 -4.12
C CYS A 31 -11.73 -4.81 -3.00
N VAL A 32 -11.52 -5.42 -1.84
CA VAL A 32 -12.08 -4.95 -0.57
C VAL A 32 -11.02 -4.09 0.10
N VAL A 33 -11.31 -2.81 0.31
CA VAL A 33 -10.35 -1.89 0.92
C VAL A 33 -10.40 -2.02 2.44
N VAL A 34 -9.23 -2.23 3.04
CA VAL A 34 -9.03 -2.23 4.48
C VAL A 34 -8.40 -0.89 4.86
N GLY A 35 -9.00 -0.16 5.76
CA GLY A 35 -8.59 1.21 6.06
C GLY A 35 -9.42 2.22 5.29
N PRO A 36 -8.86 3.35 4.82
CA PRO A 36 -7.42 3.71 4.89
C PRO A 36 -6.89 3.90 6.30
N ALA A 37 -5.63 3.56 6.48
CA ALA A 37 -4.88 3.93 7.67
C ALA A 37 -4.05 5.17 7.36
N TYR A 38 -4.09 6.16 8.24
CA TYR A 38 -3.45 7.45 8.00
C TYR A 38 -2.08 7.57 8.65
N ASP A 39 -1.72 6.62 9.49
CA ASP A 39 -0.44 6.59 10.18
C ASP A 39 -0.03 5.15 10.47
N THR A 40 1.17 5.00 11.03
CA THR A 40 1.75 3.70 11.35
C THR A 40 0.90 2.94 12.38
N ASP A 41 0.45 3.62 13.43
CA ASP A 41 -0.32 2.97 14.49
C ASP A 41 -1.64 2.42 13.98
N GLN A 42 -2.35 3.19 13.16
CA GLN A 42 -3.60 2.72 12.54
C GLN A 42 -3.35 1.53 11.61
N ALA A 43 -2.26 1.58 10.83
CA ALA A 43 -1.91 0.50 9.92
C ALA A 43 -1.59 -0.80 10.69
N LEU A 44 -0.79 -0.71 11.74
CA LEU A 44 -0.44 -1.86 12.56
C LEU A 44 -1.66 -2.46 13.25
N ALA A 45 -2.58 -1.62 13.72
CA ALA A 45 -3.84 -2.08 14.31
C ALA A 45 -4.67 -2.87 13.29
N ARG A 46 -4.76 -2.41 12.04
CA ARG A 46 -5.47 -3.11 10.98
C ARG A 46 -4.83 -4.45 10.65
N ILE A 47 -3.50 -4.50 10.59
CA ILE A 47 -2.78 -5.75 10.33
C ILE A 47 -3.06 -6.78 11.42
N SER A 48 -3.21 -6.33 12.66
CA SER A 48 -3.49 -7.23 13.79
C SER A 48 -4.93 -7.73 13.83
N SER A 49 -5.89 -6.92 13.38
CA SER A 49 -7.32 -7.22 13.55
C SER A 49 -8.01 -7.74 12.30
N ASP A 50 -7.50 -7.42 11.11
CA ASP A 50 -8.17 -7.73 9.85
C ASP A 50 -7.38 -8.74 9.02
N ALA A 51 -8.10 -9.51 8.21
CA ALA A 51 -7.47 -10.33 7.18
C ALA A 51 -7.01 -9.41 6.05
N ILE A 52 -5.76 -9.53 5.64
CA ILE A 52 -5.16 -8.68 4.61
C ILE A 52 -4.44 -9.57 3.61
N ASP A 53 -4.77 -9.41 2.33
CA ASP A 53 -4.14 -10.15 1.23
C ASP A 53 -2.96 -9.40 0.63
N ALA A 54 -3.01 -8.06 0.65
CA ALA A 54 -1.94 -7.20 0.15
C ALA A 54 -2.07 -5.82 0.75
N ALA A 55 -1.08 -4.96 0.50
CA ALA A 55 -1.12 -3.58 0.96
C ALA A 55 -0.52 -2.63 -0.07
N VAL A 56 -0.99 -1.38 -0.04
CA VAL A 56 -0.40 -0.25 -0.77
C VAL A 56 0.05 0.76 0.27
N LEU A 57 1.35 1.04 0.30
CA LEU A 57 1.98 1.89 1.30
C LEU A 57 2.53 3.17 0.67
N ASP A 58 2.14 4.33 1.20
CA ASP A 58 2.89 5.54 0.96
C ASP A 58 4.20 5.45 1.75
N VAL A 59 5.31 5.85 1.16
CA VAL A 59 6.62 5.80 1.81
C VAL A 59 6.69 6.80 2.95
N ASN A 60 6.26 8.04 2.70
CA ASN A 60 6.31 9.12 3.69
C ASN A 60 4.94 9.34 4.30
N LEU A 61 4.86 9.28 5.61
CA LEU A 61 3.62 9.46 6.38
C LEU A 61 3.56 10.80 7.11
N GLY A 62 4.33 11.80 6.64
CA GLY A 62 4.37 13.12 7.25
C GLY A 62 5.25 13.20 8.49
N SER A 63 5.64 14.42 8.89
CA SER A 63 6.40 14.69 10.12
C SER A 63 7.67 13.84 10.28
N GLY A 64 8.32 13.50 9.18
CA GLY A 64 9.54 12.67 9.21
C GLY A 64 9.27 11.18 9.41
N LEU A 65 8.01 10.76 9.51
CA LEU A 65 7.65 9.35 9.68
C LEU A 65 7.59 8.65 8.33
N THR A 66 7.88 7.34 8.33
CA THR A 66 7.80 6.51 7.12
C THR A 66 6.94 5.29 7.39
N SER A 67 6.59 4.58 6.31
CA SER A 67 5.88 3.32 6.41
C SER A 67 6.80 2.11 6.65
N ALA A 68 8.09 2.35 6.90
CA ALA A 68 9.05 1.26 7.11
C ALA A 68 8.63 0.25 8.20
N PRO A 69 8.13 0.67 9.39
CA PRO A 69 7.66 -0.31 10.37
C PRO A 69 6.51 -1.17 9.88
N VAL A 70 5.60 -0.59 9.08
CA VAL A 70 4.49 -1.32 8.49
C VAL A 70 5.00 -2.34 7.48
N ALA A 71 5.93 -1.93 6.62
CA ALA A 71 6.56 -2.82 5.63
C ALA A 71 7.23 -4.01 6.31
N ASP A 72 7.92 -3.79 7.42
CA ASP A 72 8.60 -4.85 8.17
C ASP A 72 7.60 -5.88 8.71
N VAL A 73 6.48 -5.44 9.26
CA VAL A 73 5.46 -6.36 9.78
C VAL A 73 4.80 -7.15 8.65
N LEU A 74 4.47 -6.49 7.54
CA LEU A 74 3.90 -7.16 6.38
C LEU A 74 4.86 -8.23 5.82
N ALA A 75 6.13 -7.89 5.68
CA ALA A 75 7.15 -8.83 5.22
C ALA A 75 7.28 -10.03 6.17
N ALA A 76 7.27 -9.79 7.48
CA ALA A 76 7.35 -10.85 8.48
C ALA A 76 6.16 -11.80 8.43
N ARG A 77 4.99 -11.30 8.00
CA ARG A 77 3.76 -12.11 7.85
C ARG A 77 3.58 -12.66 6.44
N SER A 78 4.54 -12.45 5.56
CA SER A 78 4.48 -12.86 4.15
C SER A 78 3.28 -12.27 3.41
N ILE A 79 2.88 -11.05 3.78
CA ILE A 79 1.83 -10.32 3.09
C ILE A 79 2.50 -9.45 2.03
N PRO A 80 2.18 -9.64 0.74
CA PRO A 80 2.79 -8.83 -0.33
C PRO A 80 2.29 -7.39 -0.27
N PHE A 81 3.15 -6.46 -0.69
CA PHE A 81 2.78 -5.05 -0.70
C PHE A 81 3.55 -4.32 -1.80
N ILE A 82 3.00 -3.17 -2.20
CA ILE A 82 3.64 -2.27 -3.13
C ILE A 82 3.78 -0.91 -2.48
N PHE A 83 4.77 -0.14 -2.93
CA PHE A 83 4.95 1.25 -2.50
C PHE A 83 4.31 2.20 -3.49
N ALA A 84 3.73 3.28 -2.96
CA ALA A 84 3.28 4.43 -3.73
C ALA A 84 4.07 5.64 -3.24
N THR A 85 4.77 6.33 -4.13
CA THR A 85 5.69 7.40 -3.71
C THR A 85 5.78 8.51 -4.74
N GLY A 86 5.95 9.75 -4.25
CA GLY A 86 6.26 10.91 -5.10
C GLY A 86 7.76 11.16 -5.27
N TYR A 87 8.63 10.36 -4.63
CA TYR A 87 10.07 10.64 -4.56
C TYR A 87 10.94 9.59 -5.27
N GLY A 88 10.33 8.62 -5.95
CA GLY A 88 11.06 7.55 -6.61
C GLY A 88 11.78 6.61 -5.65
N GLU A 89 12.67 5.78 -6.18
CA GLU A 89 13.34 4.75 -5.37
C GLU A 89 14.28 5.31 -4.30
N ASN A 90 14.74 6.56 -4.45
CA ASN A 90 15.64 7.18 -3.48
C ASN A 90 14.99 7.41 -2.12
N ALA A 91 13.66 7.43 -2.05
CA ALA A 91 12.94 7.53 -0.79
C ALA A 91 12.87 6.20 -0.05
N LEU A 92 13.20 5.09 -0.71
CA LEU A 92 13.11 3.75 -0.14
C LEU A 92 14.42 3.34 0.53
N ARG A 93 14.30 2.53 1.59
CA ARG A 93 15.47 1.87 2.17
C ARG A 93 16.07 0.92 1.12
N ALA A 94 17.39 0.64 1.22
CA ALA A 94 18.06 -0.26 0.29
C ALA A 94 17.33 -1.61 0.17
N GLN A 95 16.83 -2.16 1.29
CA GLN A 95 16.14 -3.44 1.31
C GLN A 95 14.76 -3.40 0.62
N ASP A 96 14.17 -2.21 0.47
CA ASP A 96 12.84 -2.05 -0.14
C ASP A 96 12.90 -1.68 -1.62
N ARG A 97 14.06 -1.34 -2.16
CA ARG A 97 14.19 -0.86 -3.54
C ARG A 97 13.83 -1.89 -4.60
N LYS A 98 13.86 -3.16 -4.25
CA LYS A 98 13.44 -4.25 -5.14
C LYS A 98 11.95 -4.52 -5.11
N ARG A 99 11.22 -3.89 -4.20
CA ARG A 99 9.77 -4.03 -4.11
C ARG A 99 9.09 -3.30 -5.27
N PHE A 100 7.91 -3.76 -5.63
CA PHE A 100 7.12 -3.08 -6.64
C PHE A 100 6.71 -1.70 -6.17
N ARG A 101 6.69 -0.76 -7.09
CA ARG A 101 6.46 0.65 -6.79
C ARG A 101 5.58 1.31 -7.86
N VAL A 102 4.72 2.22 -7.42
CA VAL A 102 3.96 3.13 -8.29
C VAL A 102 4.28 4.55 -7.88
N ASP A 103 4.63 5.38 -8.85
CA ASP A 103 4.95 6.78 -8.61
C ASP A 103 3.68 7.63 -8.63
N LYS A 104 3.66 8.68 -7.80
CA LYS A 104 2.60 9.70 -7.83
C LYS A 104 2.83 10.65 -9.01
N PRO A 105 1.78 11.25 -9.61
CA PRO A 105 0.36 11.03 -9.31
C PRO A 105 -0.09 9.64 -9.74
N TYR A 106 -1.08 9.09 -9.05
CA TYR A 106 -1.52 7.72 -9.30
C TYR A 106 -2.23 7.59 -10.65
N ASP A 107 -1.83 6.58 -11.40
CA ASP A 107 -2.54 6.09 -12.57
C ASP A 107 -3.27 4.80 -12.16
N ALA A 108 -4.58 4.76 -12.36
CA ALA A 108 -5.37 3.61 -11.95
C ALA A 108 -4.90 2.31 -12.58
N ASP A 109 -4.54 2.35 -13.88
CA ASP A 109 -4.05 1.17 -14.57
C ASP A 109 -2.73 0.68 -14.00
N LYS A 110 -1.81 1.60 -13.69
CA LYS A 110 -0.51 1.24 -13.10
C LYS A 110 -0.66 0.64 -11.71
N ILE A 111 -1.56 1.18 -10.90
CA ILE A 111 -1.83 0.61 -9.58
C ILE A 111 -2.34 -0.81 -9.72
N ARG A 112 -3.34 -1.03 -10.58
CA ARG A 112 -3.89 -2.37 -10.82
C ARG A 112 -2.84 -3.34 -11.33
N GLU A 113 -2.09 -2.94 -12.35
CA GLU A 113 -1.05 -3.79 -12.94
C GLU A 113 0.04 -4.13 -11.94
N THR A 114 0.49 -3.14 -11.17
CA THR A 114 1.57 -3.34 -10.19
C THR A 114 1.10 -4.26 -9.06
N LEU A 115 -0.11 -4.04 -8.56
CA LEU A 115 -0.67 -4.87 -7.49
C LEU A 115 -0.86 -6.32 -7.93
N LYS A 116 -1.28 -6.54 -9.18
CA LYS A 116 -1.42 -7.90 -9.74
C LYS A 116 -0.11 -8.68 -9.72
N LYS A 117 1.02 -8.01 -9.74
CA LYS A 117 2.33 -8.67 -9.67
C LYS A 117 2.60 -9.34 -8.33
N CYS A 118 1.79 -9.04 -7.32
CA CYS A 118 1.88 -9.68 -6.00
C CYS A 118 1.45 -11.16 -6.04
N TRP A 119 0.71 -11.55 -7.09
CA TRP A 119 0.19 -12.92 -7.23
C TRP A 119 0.49 -13.59 -8.58
#